data_6aeba8110b9f3f35a40373a7ea7dc6a7
#
_entry.id   6aeba8110b9f3f35a40373a7ea7dc6a7
#
_cell.length_a   1.000
_cell.length_b   1.000
_cell.length_c   1.000
_cell.angle_alpha   90.00
_cell.angle_beta   90.00
_cell.angle_gamma   90.00
#
_symmetry.space_group_name_H-M   'P 1'
#
loop_
_entity.id
_entity.type
_entity.pdbx_description
1 polymer ?
#
loop_
_entity_poly.entity_id
_entity_poly.type
_entity_poly.pdbx_seq_one_letter_code
_entity_poly.pdbx_strand_id
1 'polypeptide(L)'
;LFYRQIGFLTPKSKSNSFKGWESLIQKDMRFVNRQRGSGIRILLDYELKNRKIACANISGYDREVYTHFEVGLALTSGEADIGIASAAVAKILDLNFQPIVSERFDMVLDKNTFFQPVIQAFIETLQSEQFKNRVEKIGNYSFKDAGRILHA
;
A
#
# COMPACT_ATOMS: atom_id res chain seq x y z
N LEU A 1 3.53 4.36 -14.79
CA LEU A 1 2.61 5.42 -14.35
C LEU A 1 3.17 6.18 -13.15
N PHE A 2 3.26 5.55 -12.00
CA PHE A 2 3.70 6.14 -10.73
C PHE A 2 4.20 5.06 -9.76
N TYR A 3 4.81 5.51 -8.68
CA TYR A 3 5.14 4.68 -7.52
C TYR A 3 4.30 5.12 -6.33
N ARG A 4 3.94 4.16 -5.46
CA ARG A 4 3.36 4.45 -4.15
C ARG A 4 4.07 3.66 -3.05
N GLN A 5 4.07 4.20 -1.84
CA GLN A 5 4.62 3.52 -0.68
C GLN A 5 3.58 2.62 -0.04
N ILE A 6 3.97 1.38 0.25
CA ILE A 6 3.23 0.40 1.04
C ILE A 6 4.00 0.19 2.34
N GLY A 7 3.28 0.09 3.44
CA GLY A 7 3.88 -0.08 4.76
C GLY A 7 2.89 -0.55 5.81
N PHE A 8 3.43 -0.75 7.00
CA PHE A 8 2.61 -0.97 8.18
C PHE A 8 1.90 0.31 8.60
N LEU A 9 0.64 0.15 8.96
CA LEU A 9 -0.18 1.17 9.59
C LEU A 9 -0.49 0.75 11.02
N THR A 10 -0.41 1.71 11.94
CA THR A 10 -0.84 1.53 13.34
C THR A 10 -1.53 2.79 13.84
N PRO A 11 -2.48 2.69 14.80
CA PRO A 11 -2.94 3.86 15.53
C PRO A 11 -1.78 4.58 16.22
N LYS A 12 -1.85 5.90 16.37
CA LYS A 12 -0.80 6.70 17.04
C LYS A 12 -0.52 6.22 18.47
N SER A 13 -1.54 5.75 19.16
CA SER A 13 -1.41 5.18 20.52
C SER A 13 -0.53 3.92 20.58
N LYS A 14 -0.35 3.22 19.48
CA LYS A 14 0.45 1.99 19.38
C LYS A 14 1.84 2.19 18.78
N SER A 15 2.20 3.41 18.37
CA SER A 15 3.47 3.67 17.67
C SER A 15 4.71 3.28 18.46
N ASN A 16 4.72 3.49 19.77
CA ASN A 16 5.87 3.17 20.63
C ASN A 16 6.06 1.68 20.86
N SER A 17 5.00 0.88 20.74
CA SER A 17 5.04 -0.58 20.92
C SER A 17 5.31 -1.33 19.61
N PHE A 18 5.15 -0.66 18.48
CA PHE A 18 5.36 -1.26 17.16
C PHE A 18 6.85 -1.26 16.76
N LYS A 19 7.39 -2.46 16.49
CA LYS A 19 8.80 -2.70 16.13
C LYS A 19 8.97 -3.42 14.78
N GLY A 20 8.00 -3.25 13.87
CA GLY A 20 8.03 -3.90 12.57
C GLY A 20 7.47 -5.32 12.57
N TRP A 21 8.10 -6.21 11.82
CA TRP A 21 7.61 -7.58 11.59
C TRP A 21 7.44 -8.41 12.87
N GLU A 22 8.31 -8.21 13.86
CA GLU A 22 8.27 -8.89 15.15
C GLU A 22 7.01 -8.55 15.96
N SER A 23 6.42 -7.39 15.70
CA SER A 23 5.18 -6.98 16.38
C SER A 23 3.96 -7.78 15.93
N LEU A 24 4.01 -8.43 14.78
CA LEU A 24 2.90 -9.26 14.28
C LEU A 24 2.62 -10.47 15.17
N ILE A 25 3.62 -10.97 15.91
CA ILE A 25 3.48 -12.13 16.81
C ILE A 25 3.30 -11.75 18.28
N GLN A 26 3.16 -10.46 18.59
CA GLN A 26 2.90 -10.01 19.97
C GLN A 26 1.44 -10.30 20.33
N LYS A 27 1.20 -10.82 21.55
CA LYS A 27 -0.12 -11.27 22.00
C LYS A 27 -1.17 -10.15 22.09
N ASP A 28 -0.74 -8.92 22.30
CA ASP A 28 -1.58 -7.72 22.43
C ASP A 28 -1.76 -6.94 21.13
N MET A 29 -1.27 -7.48 20.00
CA MET A 29 -1.36 -6.89 18.69
C MET A 29 -2.28 -7.70 17.77
N ARG A 30 -3.41 -7.12 17.40
CA ARG A 30 -4.38 -7.70 16.46
C ARG A 30 -4.09 -7.19 15.06
N PHE A 31 -3.82 -8.09 14.16
CA PHE A 31 -3.59 -7.77 12.74
C PHE A 31 -4.89 -7.80 11.95
N VAL A 32 -5.00 -6.93 10.94
CA VAL A 32 -6.01 -7.02 9.88
C VAL A 32 -5.31 -7.21 8.55
N ASN A 33 -5.73 -8.23 7.82
CA ASN A 33 -5.13 -8.63 6.55
C ASN A 33 -5.94 -8.14 5.35
N ARG A 34 -5.31 -8.12 4.20
CA ARG A 34 -5.99 -8.01 2.93
C ARG A 34 -6.42 -9.40 2.45
N GLN A 35 -7.51 -9.45 1.68
CA GLN A 35 -8.04 -10.68 1.11
C GLN A 35 -6.98 -11.46 0.34
N ARG A 36 -7.13 -12.78 0.30
CA ARG A 36 -6.31 -13.68 -0.51
C ARG A 36 -6.31 -13.25 -1.97
N GLY A 37 -5.16 -13.32 -2.62
CA GLY A 37 -4.96 -12.89 -4.01
C GLY A 37 -4.65 -11.39 -4.18
N SER A 38 -4.74 -10.56 -3.14
CA SER A 38 -4.27 -9.18 -3.22
C SER A 38 -2.74 -9.12 -3.21
N GLY A 39 -2.15 -8.14 -3.90
CA GLY A 39 -0.69 -7.93 -3.89
C GLY A 39 -0.11 -7.74 -2.48
N ILE A 40 -0.85 -7.08 -1.59
CA ILE A 40 -0.45 -6.91 -0.18
C ILE A 40 -0.41 -8.24 0.56
N ARG A 41 -1.39 -9.13 0.32
CA ARG A 41 -1.39 -10.46 0.93
C ARG A 41 -0.22 -11.30 0.42
N ILE A 42 0.07 -11.25 -0.87
CA ILE A 42 1.22 -11.93 -1.47
C ILE A 42 2.53 -11.41 -0.88
N LEU A 43 2.68 -10.09 -0.74
CA LEU A 43 3.83 -9.45 -0.10
C LEU A 43 3.99 -9.92 1.35
N LEU A 44 2.92 -9.90 2.14
CA LEU A 44 2.93 -10.36 3.53
C LEU A 44 3.39 -11.82 3.63
N ASP A 45 2.76 -12.71 2.88
CA ASP A 45 3.05 -14.15 2.92
C ASP A 45 4.49 -14.45 2.50
N TYR A 46 5.01 -13.74 1.51
CA TYR A 46 6.41 -13.81 1.08
C TYR A 46 7.37 -13.38 2.20
N GLU A 47 7.12 -12.24 2.83
CA GLU A 47 7.96 -11.71 3.90
C GLU A 47 7.92 -12.58 5.16
N LEU A 48 6.75 -13.10 5.54
CA LEU A 48 6.61 -14.02 6.67
C LEU A 48 7.43 -15.30 6.44
N LYS A 49 7.37 -15.86 5.21
CA LYS A 49 8.17 -17.03 4.84
C LYS A 49 9.65 -16.76 4.97
N ASN A 50 10.14 -15.64 4.42
CA ASN A 50 11.56 -15.28 4.46
C ASN A 50 12.06 -15.07 5.90
N ARG A 51 11.22 -14.55 6.78
CA ARG A 51 11.51 -14.29 8.20
C ARG A 51 11.24 -15.49 9.09
N LYS A 52 10.73 -16.59 8.54
CA LYS A 52 10.35 -17.81 9.29
C LYS A 52 9.30 -17.53 10.36
N ILE A 53 8.41 -16.58 10.12
CA ILE A 53 7.27 -16.27 11.01
C ILE A 53 6.09 -17.13 10.58
N ALA A 54 5.59 -17.98 11.49
CA ALA A 54 4.42 -18.81 11.21
C ALA A 54 3.13 -17.95 11.25
N CYS A 55 2.30 -18.05 10.21
CA CYS A 55 1.03 -17.33 10.13
C CYS A 55 0.10 -17.60 11.32
N ALA A 56 0.13 -18.84 11.84
CA ALA A 56 -0.67 -19.25 13.00
C ALA A 56 -0.33 -18.48 14.30
N ASN A 57 0.84 -17.83 14.36
CA ASN A 57 1.25 -17.02 15.51
C ASN A 57 0.76 -15.57 15.43
N ILE A 58 0.11 -15.18 14.31
CA ILE A 58 -0.35 -13.82 14.09
C ILE A 58 -1.85 -13.73 14.43
N SER A 59 -2.16 -13.02 15.49
CA SER A 59 -3.55 -12.77 15.88
C SER A 59 -4.24 -11.92 14.80
N GLY A 60 -5.30 -12.44 14.19
CA GLY A 60 -6.05 -11.75 13.12
C GLY A 60 -5.53 -11.98 11.70
N TYR A 61 -4.58 -12.93 11.48
CA TYR A 61 -4.09 -13.25 10.14
C TYR A 61 -5.20 -13.63 9.15
N ASP A 62 -6.24 -14.31 9.59
CA ASP A 62 -7.39 -14.72 8.76
C ASP A 62 -8.51 -13.67 8.72
N ARG A 63 -8.36 -12.55 9.43
CA ARG A 63 -9.29 -11.44 9.36
C ARG A 63 -9.01 -10.61 8.12
N GLU A 64 -9.86 -10.72 7.11
CA GLU A 64 -9.65 -10.13 5.80
C GLU A 64 -10.55 -8.92 5.52
N VAL A 65 -9.98 -7.92 4.84
CA VAL A 65 -10.68 -6.77 4.28
C VAL A 65 -10.27 -6.57 2.81
N TYR A 66 -11.10 -5.87 2.02
CA TYR A 66 -10.96 -5.84 0.57
C TYR A 66 -10.23 -4.61 0.02
N THR A 67 -10.10 -3.55 0.78
CA THR A 67 -9.46 -2.31 0.34
C THR A 67 -8.38 -1.83 1.31
N HIS A 68 -7.46 -0.99 0.85
CA HIS A 68 -6.50 -0.32 1.72
C HIS A 68 -7.21 0.58 2.75
N PHE A 69 -8.33 1.18 2.34
CA PHE A 69 -9.10 2.07 3.21
C PHE A 69 -9.78 1.31 4.35
N GLU A 70 -10.34 0.13 4.09
CA GLU A 70 -10.91 -0.75 5.13
C GLU A 70 -9.86 -1.20 6.15
N VAL A 71 -8.59 -1.42 5.73
CA VAL A 71 -7.49 -1.64 6.68
C VAL A 71 -7.38 -0.46 7.64
N GLY A 72 -7.36 0.76 7.10
CA GLY A 72 -7.29 1.96 7.92
C GLY A 72 -8.50 2.15 8.83
N LEU A 73 -9.70 1.85 8.35
CA LEU A 73 -10.93 1.92 9.17
C LEU A 73 -10.89 0.92 10.34
N ALA A 74 -10.44 -0.31 10.10
CA ALA A 74 -10.30 -1.31 11.18
C ALA A 74 -9.33 -0.85 12.28
N LEU A 75 -8.30 -0.08 11.91
CA LEU A 75 -7.35 0.49 12.87
C LEU A 75 -7.95 1.67 13.63
N THR A 76 -8.67 2.57 12.97
CA THR A 76 -9.27 3.75 13.60
C THR A 76 -10.47 3.39 14.48
N SER A 77 -11.20 2.31 14.14
CA SER A 77 -12.31 1.80 14.98
C SER A 77 -11.83 0.99 16.19
N GLY A 78 -10.51 0.72 16.29
CA GLY A 78 -9.97 -0.11 17.37
C GLY A 78 -10.23 -1.62 17.21
N GLU A 79 -10.68 -2.04 16.04
CA GLU A 79 -10.89 -3.46 15.73
C GLU A 79 -9.60 -4.22 15.46
N ALA A 80 -8.55 -3.52 14.99
CA ALA A 80 -7.21 -4.02 14.79
C ALA A 80 -6.16 -3.03 15.30
N ASP A 81 -4.94 -3.48 15.48
CA ASP A 81 -3.82 -2.69 15.99
C ASP A 81 -2.73 -2.51 14.92
N ILE A 82 -2.63 -3.44 13.95
CA ILE A 82 -1.67 -3.42 12.86
C ILE A 82 -2.37 -3.81 11.55
N GLY A 83 -1.99 -3.16 10.45
CA GLY A 83 -2.37 -3.56 9.10
C GLY A 83 -1.32 -3.12 8.09
N ILE A 84 -1.41 -3.63 6.85
CA ILE A 84 -0.54 -3.22 5.75
C ILE A 84 -1.39 -2.53 4.69
N ALA A 85 -1.07 -1.27 4.40
CA ALA A 85 -1.75 -0.48 3.38
C ALA A 85 -0.84 0.61 2.79
N SER A 86 -1.43 1.49 1.97
CA SER A 86 -0.69 2.60 1.35
C SER A 86 -0.48 3.77 2.31
N ALA A 87 0.61 4.52 2.10
CA ALA A 87 0.89 5.74 2.83
C ALA A 87 -0.22 6.80 2.72
N ALA A 88 -0.97 6.81 1.60
CA ALA A 88 -2.10 7.70 1.41
C ALA A 88 -3.21 7.44 2.45
N VAL A 89 -3.53 6.18 2.73
CA VAL A 89 -4.51 5.82 3.77
C VAL A 89 -4.04 6.24 5.14
N ALA A 90 -2.76 6.03 5.45
CA ALA A 90 -2.19 6.48 6.73
C ALA A 90 -2.34 7.99 6.91
N LYS A 91 -2.05 8.77 5.85
CA LYS A 91 -2.19 10.23 5.88
C LYS A 91 -3.64 10.69 6.03
N ILE A 92 -4.58 10.10 5.27
CA ILE A 92 -6.00 10.47 5.30
C ILE A 92 -6.63 10.20 6.68
N LEU A 93 -6.27 9.06 7.30
CA LEU A 93 -6.84 8.60 8.57
C LEU A 93 -5.97 8.93 9.79
N ASP A 94 -4.95 9.76 9.62
CA ASP A 94 -4.02 10.20 10.68
C ASP A 94 -3.39 9.05 11.47
N LEU A 95 -2.98 7.98 10.76
CA LEU A 95 -2.32 6.80 11.30
C LEU A 95 -0.79 6.92 11.18
N ASN A 96 -0.05 6.20 12.02
CA ASN A 96 1.38 6.01 11.82
C ASN A 96 1.64 5.14 10.59
N PHE A 97 2.75 5.41 9.93
CA PHE A 97 3.19 4.69 8.74
C PHE A 97 4.66 4.32 8.84
N GLN A 98 4.95 3.04 8.71
CA GLN A 98 6.32 2.52 8.58
C GLN A 98 6.45 1.85 7.21
N PRO A 99 7.30 2.38 6.29
CA PRO A 99 7.41 1.86 4.94
C PRO A 99 7.99 0.44 4.89
N ILE A 100 7.47 -0.38 3.98
CA ILE A 100 7.97 -1.72 3.66
C ILE A 100 8.54 -1.74 2.25
N VAL A 101 7.76 -1.28 1.26
CA VAL A 101 8.11 -1.37 -0.15
C VAL A 101 7.50 -0.22 -0.96
N SER A 102 8.15 0.11 -2.06
CA SER A 102 7.60 0.99 -3.10
C SER A 102 7.04 0.13 -4.23
N GLU A 103 5.74 0.19 -4.46
CA GLU A 103 5.08 -0.43 -5.60
C GLU A 103 5.17 0.45 -6.83
N ARG A 104 5.51 -0.14 -7.98
CA ARG A 104 5.46 0.51 -9.29
C ARG A 104 4.17 0.12 -10.02
N PHE A 105 3.50 1.12 -10.57
CA PHE A 105 2.33 0.94 -11.43
C PHE A 105 2.71 1.18 -12.87
N ASP A 106 2.56 0.15 -13.70
CA ASP A 106 2.77 0.20 -15.13
C ASP A 106 1.44 0.04 -15.87
N MET A 107 1.34 0.61 -17.05
CA MET A 107 0.22 0.42 -17.96
C MET A 107 0.72 -0.36 -19.17
N VAL A 108 0.04 -1.44 -19.49
CA VAL A 108 0.33 -2.25 -20.69
C VAL A 108 -0.68 -1.89 -21.76
N LEU A 109 -0.19 -1.51 -22.92
CA LEU A 109 -0.99 -1.12 -24.08
C LEU A 109 -0.43 -1.77 -25.34
N ASP A 110 -1.32 -2.17 -26.25
CA ASP A 110 -0.90 -2.47 -27.62
C ASP A 110 -0.53 -1.19 -28.38
N LYS A 111 0.24 -1.33 -29.46
CA LYS A 111 0.77 -0.22 -30.23
C LYS A 111 -0.32 0.70 -30.80
N ASN A 112 -1.43 0.13 -31.28
CA ASN A 112 -2.49 0.93 -31.90
C ASN A 112 -3.24 1.75 -30.87
N THR A 113 -3.53 1.16 -29.72
CA THR A 113 -4.17 1.83 -28.57
C THR A 113 -3.28 2.95 -28.04
N PHE A 114 -1.96 2.73 -27.97
CA PHE A 114 -1.03 3.76 -27.48
C PHE A 114 -1.14 5.08 -28.23
N PHE A 115 -1.28 5.06 -29.58
CA PHE A 115 -1.37 6.27 -30.40
C PHE A 115 -2.75 6.93 -30.43
N GLN A 116 -3.74 6.38 -29.74
CA GLN A 116 -5.05 7.02 -29.68
C GLN A 116 -5.00 8.36 -28.91
N PRO A 117 -5.71 9.41 -29.38
CA PRO A 117 -5.68 10.74 -28.76
C PRO A 117 -6.01 10.74 -27.26
N VAL A 118 -6.94 9.88 -26.82
CA VAL A 118 -7.33 9.76 -25.41
C VAL A 118 -6.18 9.24 -24.55
N ILE A 119 -5.37 8.33 -25.06
CA ILE A 119 -4.20 7.80 -24.33
C ILE A 119 -3.09 8.84 -24.26
N GLN A 120 -2.86 9.57 -25.34
CA GLN A 120 -1.87 10.66 -25.34
C GLN A 120 -2.28 11.77 -24.35
N ALA A 121 -3.54 12.19 -24.34
CA ALA A 121 -4.06 13.17 -23.38
C ALA A 121 -3.96 12.67 -21.93
N PHE A 122 -4.18 11.38 -21.69
CA PHE A 122 -3.98 10.76 -20.38
C PHE A 122 -2.52 10.82 -19.93
N ILE A 123 -1.58 10.49 -20.82
CA ILE A 123 -0.13 10.56 -20.53
C ILE A 123 0.30 12.00 -20.24
N GLU A 124 -0.14 12.96 -21.04
CA GLU A 124 0.12 14.38 -20.82
C GLU A 124 -0.42 14.85 -19.45
N THR A 125 -1.64 14.41 -19.09
CA THR A 125 -2.23 14.73 -17.79
C THR A 125 -1.38 14.17 -16.65
N LEU A 126 -0.92 12.91 -16.73
CA LEU A 126 -0.05 12.29 -15.72
C LEU A 126 1.28 13.02 -15.55
N GLN A 127 1.81 13.61 -16.62
CA GLN A 127 3.07 14.33 -16.60
C GLN A 127 2.91 15.80 -16.16
N SER A 128 1.68 16.33 -16.15
CA SER A 128 1.43 17.73 -15.79
C SER A 128 1.75 18.02 -14.32
N GLU A 129 2.36 19.17 -14.07
CA GLU A 129 2.66 19.64 -12.71
C GLU A 129 1.38 19.82 -11.88
N GLN A 130 0.28 20.23 -12.50
CA GLN A 130 -1.01 20.36 -11.81
C GLN A 130 -1.48 19.04 -11.24
N PHE A 131 -1.40 17.95 -12.02
CA PHE A 131 -1.77 16.60 -11.56
C PHE A 131 -0.84 16.11 -10.46
N LYS A 132 0.48 16.20 -10.66
CA LYS A 132 1.49 15.77 -9.68
C LYS A 132 1.30 16.48 -8.35
N ASN A 133 1.21 17.81 -8.35
CA ASN A 133 0.99 18.61 -7.15
C ASN A 133 -0.31 18.26 -6.41
N ARG A 134 -1.34 17.86 -7.15
CA ARG A 134 -2.63 17.44 -6.56
C ARG A 134 -2.51 16.08 -5.87
N VAL A 135 -1.80 15.15 -6.49
CA VAL A 135 -1.63 13.77 -5.95
C VAL A 135 -0.63 13.74 -4.79
N GLU A 136 0.41 14.55 -4.80
CA GLU A 136 1.35 14.67 -3.67
C GLU A 136 0.67 15.12 -2.37
N LYS A 137 -0.41 15.92 -2.46
CA LYS A 137 -1.22 16.29 -1.31
C LYS A 137 -1.95 15.11 -0.67
N ILE A 138 -2.24 14.06 -1.44
CA ILE A 138 -2.93 12.86 -0.94
C ILE A 138 -1.95 11.94 -0.18
N GLY A 139 -0.71 11.82 -0.65
CA GLY A 139 0.34 11.06 0.08
C GLY A 139 1.36 10.41 -0.85
N ASN A 140 2.56 10.39 -0.48
CA ASN A 140 3.78 9.70 -0.94
C ASN A 140 3.72 8.93 -2.28
N TYR A 141 3.21 9.59 -3.32
CA TYR A 141 3.31 9.13 -4.71
C TYR A 141 4.57 9.72 -5.35
N SER A 142 5.21 8.98 -6.25
CA SER A 142 6.34 9.46 -7.04
C SER A 142 6.08 9.24 -8.51
N PHE A 143 6.30 10.27 -9.30
CA PHE A 143 6.10 10.29 -10.76
C PHE A 143 7.43 10.30 -11.52
N LYS A 144 8.54 9.92 -10.87
CA LYS A 144 9.91 10.01 -11.45
C LYS A 144 10.09 9.34 -12.81
N ASP A 145 9.31 8.29 -13.09
CA ASP A 145 9.34 7.54 -14.35
C ASP A 145 7.99 7.65 -15.12
N ALA A 146 7.11 8.60 -14.75
CA ALA A 146 5.83 8.76 -15.43
C ALA A 146 6.02 9.10 -16.90
N GLY A 147 5.33 8.37 -17.78
CA GLY A 147 5.44 8.51 -19.23
C GLY A 147 6.66 7.83 -19.86
N ARG A 148 7.52 7.18 -19.07
CA ARG A 148 8.60 6.36 -19.62
C ARG A 148 8.04 5.15 -20.35
N ILE A 149 8.42 4.99 -21.61
CA ILE A 149 8.05 3.85 -22.46
C ILE A 149 9.08 2.76 -22.24
N LEU A 150 8.59 1.56 -21.91
CA LEU A 150 9.38 0.34 -21.85
C LEU A 150 8.92 -0.53 -23.02
N HIS A 151 9.84 -0.92 -23.87
CA HIS A 151 9.57 -1.88 -24.95
C HIS A 151 9.72 -3.29 -24.38
N ALA A 152 8.73 -4.14 -24.63
CA ALA A 152 8.82 -5.58 -24.41
C ALA A 152 9.48 -6.26 -25.62
#